data_b3742edc8c501de6df978a9f79d20532
#
_entry.id   b3742edc8c501de6df978a9f79d20532
#
_cell.length_a   1.000
_cell.length_b   1.000
_cell.length_c   1.000
_cell.angle_alpha   90.00
_cell.angle_beta   90.00
_cell.angle_gamma   90.00
#
_symmetry.space_group_name_H-M   'P 1'
#
loop_
_entity.id
_entity.type
_entity.pdbx_description
1 polymer ?
#
loop_
_entity_poly.entity_id
_entity_poly.type
_entity_poly.pdbx_seq_one_letter_code
_entity_poly.pdbx_strand_id
1 'polypeptide(L)'
;MNIFKSLVVFLSFAPLAIAGSLDITDQERIAKHFDTYVDSGKIPHISILAHQDGKEIFRHTYGHADIESKQKITKDSIYRIYSMTKPITGVAIMQLVEQGKLRLADKVSMYIPAFKNTQVLDLDYQDYMVKPKREVTIRDLLTHTSGLTYSWAGEGPVQQAYRKYNIRPYFFGALDSKMTKFPGDTCAFASAAAMAPLLHNPGEQWSYGINMDILGCVVEVISGLTFAQYLQDNIFDPLKLSSMGFSVNAKDKKSFTTLYTSGAFSRDGEIIGAAGINPADLMFSKELRPIDSHRESPYLSESSKLYDGGSGLVSNIDDYAQFALMLMNKGELNGVRILSSASVELMSRNHLSDSVLAGGAAFGLEGIGFGLTVGVVQDAGRAGTYSTDGEFSWGGVASTTFWVDPVNQVTAVMMTQYMPSNKYPLREDLKALIYSGLSN
;
A
#
# COMPACT_ATOMS: atom_id res chain seq x y z
N MET A 1 -30.96 70.35 -11.11
CA MET A 1 -29.51 70.10 -11.05
C MET A 1 -29.36 68.60 -10.74
N ASN A 2 -29.36 67.79 -11.80
CA ASN A 2 -29.37 66.31 -11.69
C ASN A 2 -27.95 65.82 -11.68
N ILE A 3 -27.55 65.16 -10.59
CA ILE A 3 -26.24 64.51 -10.46
C ILE A 3 -26.40 63.05 -10.87
N PHE A 4 -25.92 62.68 -12.06
CA PHE A 4 -25.75 61.29 -12.49
C PHE A 4 -24.59 60.70 -11.72
N LYS A 5 -24.84 59.68 -10.87
CA LYS A 5 -23.81 58.83 -10.30
C LYS A 5 -23.56 57.65 -11.28
N SER A 6 -22.42 57.68 -11.99
CA SER A 6 -21.97 56.55 -12.78
C SER A 6 -21.47 55.42 -11.84
N LEU A 7 -22.14 54.27 -11.90
CA LEU A 7 -21.72 53.03 -11.21
C LEU A 7 -20.67 52.35 -12.11
N VAL A 8 -19.41 52.38 -11.72
CA VAL A 8 -18.35 51.62 -12.38
C VAL A 8 -18.37 50.21 -11.77
N VAL A 9 -18.85 49.22 -12.53
CA VAL A 9 -18.77 47.79 -12.17
C VAL A 9 -17.40 47.28 -12.56
N PHE A 10 -16.54 47.04 -11.59
CA PHE A 10 -15.31 46.26 -11.78
C PHE A 10 -15.64 44.80 -11.96
N LEU A 11 -15.65 44.32 -13.20
CA LEU A 11 -15.60 42.88 -13.48
C LEU A 11 -14.18 42.39 -13.18
N SER A 12 -13.99 41.76 -12.02
CA SER A 12 -12.79 41.00 -11.75
C SER A 12 -12.81 39.72 -12.60
N PHE A 13 -12.06 39.73 -13.70
CA PHE A 13 -11.69 38.48 -14.35
C PHE A 13 -10.73 37.73 -13.41
N ALA A 14 -11.22 36.75 -12.70
CA ALA A 14 -10.35 35.74 -12.14
C ALA A 14 -9.68 35.03 -13.34
N PRO A 15 -8.35 34.88 -13.37
CA PRO A 15 -7.72 34.09 -14.40
C PRO A 15 -8.25 32.68 -14.28
N LEU A 16 -8.82 32.13 -15.37
CA LEU A 16 -9.00 30.69 -15.48
C LEU A 16 -7.61 30.09 -15.30
N ALA A 17 -7.39 29.40 -14.21
CA ALA A 17 -6.23 28.55 -14.07
C ALA A 17 -6.28 27.56 -15.23
N ILE A 18 -5.37 27.66 -16.16
CA ILE A 18 -5.15 26.66 -17.20
C ILE A 18 -4.72 25.42 -16.39
N ALA A 19 -5.55 24.39 -16.36
CA ALA A 19 -5.19 23.12 -15.73
C ALA A 19 -3.82 22.72 -16.31
N GLY A 20 -2.82 22.57 -15.44
CA GLY A 20 -1.48 22.18 -15.85
C GLY A 20 -1.60 20.85 -16.63
N SER A 21 -0.97 20.79 -17.76
CA SER A 21 -0.83 19.54 -18.52
C SER A 21 0.65 19.36 -18.81
N LEU A 22 1.14 18.14 -18.66
CA LEU A 22 2.45 17.79 -19.18
C LEU A 22 2.43 17.99 -20.70
N ASP A 23 3.36 18.77 -21.22
CA ASP A 23 3.49 18.90 -22.67
C ASP A 23 4.01 17.59 -23.29
N ILE A 24 3.96 17.50 -24.62
CA ILE A 24 4.36 16.27 -25.32
C ILE A 24 5.85 15.94 -25.09
N THR A 25 6.71 16.94 -24.94
CA THR A 25 8.14 16.78 -24.70
C THR A 25 8.40 16.19 -23.33
N ASP A 26 7.67 16.64 -22.32
CA ASP A 26 7.75 16.09 -20.98
C ASP A 26 7.22 14.66 -20.91
N GLN A 27 6.09 14.38 -21.59
CA GLN A 27 5.54 13.02 -21.67
C GLN A 27 6.53 12.06 -22.34
N GLU A 28 7.16 12.45 -23.45
CA GLU A 28 8.19 11.67 -24.13
C GLU A 28 9.44 11.47 -23.26
N ARG A 29 9.85 12.49 -22.52
CA ARG A 29 10.98 12.44 -21.59
C ARG A 29 10.72 11.43 -20.45
N ILE A 30 9.52 11.47 -19.84
CA ILE A 30 9.11 10.54 -18.80
C ILE A 30 9.08 9.11 -19.35
N ALA A 31 8.38 8.88 -20.46
CA ALA A 31 8.27 7.58 -21.10
C ALA A 31 9.65 6.97 -21.38
N LYS A 32 10.51 7.72 -22.08
CA LYS A 32 11.86 7.27 -22.44
C LYS A 32 12.72 6.94 -21.22
N HIS A 33 12.61 7.72 -20.15
CA HIS A 33 13.35 7.44 -18.92
C HIS A 33 13.00 6.06 -18.37
N PHE A 34 11.71 5.73 -18.25
CA PHE A 34 11.28 4.43 -17.72
C PHE A 34 11.49 3.27 -18.70
N ASP A 35 11.39 3.52 -20.00
CA ASP A 35 11.73 2.50 -21.00
C ASP A 35 13.19 2.01 -20.86
N THR A 36 14.12 2.89 -20.45
CA THR A 36 15.52 2.49 -20.20
C THR A 36 15.67 1.45 -19.09
N TYR A 37 14.80 1.46 -18.08
CA TYR A 37 14.81 0.44 -17.03
C TYR A 37 14.39 -0.92 -17.58
N VAL A 38 13.41 -0.95 -18.48
CA VAL A 38 12.91 -2.17 -19.12
C VAL A 38 13.93 -2.67 -20.15
N ASP A 39 14.40 -1.80 -21.04
CA ASP A 39 15.34 -2.14 -22.10
C ASP A 39 16.69 -2.65 -21.57
N SER A 40 17.12 -2.10 -20.43
CA SER A 40 18.34 -2.58 -19.74
C SER A 40 18.12 -3.86 -18.90
N GLY A 41 16.92 -4.45 -18.94
CA GLY A 41 16.60 -5.66 -18.20
C GLY A 41 16.56 -5.50 -16.67
N LYS A 42 16.40 -4.27 -16.16
CA LYS A 42 16.31 -4.01 -14.72
C LYS A 42 14.94 -4.36 -14.15
N ILE A 43 13.87 -4.09 -14.90
CA ILE A 43 12.48 -4.42 -14.55
C ILE A 43 11.77 -5.06 -15.75
N PRO A 44 10.72 -5.89 -15.56
CA PRO A 44 10.06 -6.59 -16.67
C PRO A 44 9.17 -5.67 -17.50
N HIS A 45 8.59 -4.68 -16.88
CA HIS A 45 7.65 -3.71 -17.46
C HIS A 45 7.43 -2.55 -16.50
N ILE A 46 6.77 -1.53 -17.04
CA ILE A 46 6.30 -0.38 -16.28
C ILE A 46 4.91 0.04 -16.77
N SER A 47 4.03 0.42 -15.86
CA SER A 47 2.78 1.15 -16.15
C SER A 47 2.69 2.33 -15.22
N ILE A 48 2.39 3.50 -15.77
CA ILE A 48 2.28 4.78 -15.06
C ILE A 48 0.98 5.44 -15.48
N LEU A 49 0.27 6.01 -14.52
CA LEU A 49 -0.93 6.81 -14.73
C LEU A 49 -0.93 7.97 -13.74
N ALA A 50 -0.98 9.18 -14.26
CA ALA A 50 -1.01 10.40 -13.45
C ALA A 50 -2.17 11.30 -13.85
N HIS A 51 -2.78 11.94 -12.84
CA HIS A 51 -3.83 12.93 -13.02
C HIS A 51 -3.46 14.23 -12.32
N GLN A 52 -3.92 15.36 -12.87
CA GLN A 52 -3.95 16.64 -12.22
C GLN A 52 -5.33 17.26 -12.38
N ASP A 53 -5.88 17.88 -11.33
CA ASP A 53 -7.24 18.41 -11.31
C ASP A 53 -8.31 17.41 -11.81
N GLY A 54 -8.12 16.13 -11.47
CA GLY A 54 -9.00 15.03 -11.89
C GLY A 54 -8.89 14.61 -13.37
N LYS A 55 -7.98 15.22 -14.15
CA LYS A 55 -7.76 14.90 -15.57
C LYS A 55 -6.48 14.09 -15.73
N GLU A 56 -6.51 13.07 -16.59
CA GLU A 56 -5.32 12.32 -16.98
C GLU A 56 -4.33 13.26 -17.69
N ILE A 57 -3.11 13.35 -17.14
CA ILE A 57 -2.02 14.18 -17.69
C ILE A 57 -0.90 13.32 -18.28
N PHE A 58 -0.79 12.06 -17.84
CA PHE A 58 0.22 11.14 -18.33
C PHE A 58 -0.23 9.69 -18.21
N ARG A 59 -0.06 8.92 -19.27
CA ARG A 59 -0.23 7.47 -19.29
C ARG A 59 0.89 6.83 -20.08
N HIS A 60 1.53 5.83 -19.50
CA HIS A 60 2.57 5.07 -20.18
C HIS A 60 2.55 3.61 -19.76
N THR A 61 2.73 2.72 -20.72
CA THR A 61 2.79 1.27 -20.48
C THR A 61 3.80 0.64 -21.43
N TYR A 62 4.85 -0.01 -20.88
CA TYR A 62 5.94 -0.56 -21.69
C TYR A 62 6.51 -1.85 -21.09
N GLY A 63 6.94 -2.79 -21.95
CA GLY A 63 7.56 -4.05 -21.57
C GLY A 63 6.64 -5.26 -21.66
N HIS A 64 6.91 -6.30 -20.83
CA HIS A 64 6.25 -7.59 -20.92
C HIS A 64 5.60 -7.98 -19.59
N ALA A 65 4.34 -8.39 -19.65
CA ALA A 65 3.62 -9.02 -18.53
C ALA A 65 4.25 -10.36 -18.14
N ASP A 66 4.79 -11.06 -19.15
CA ASP A 66 5.59 -12.27 -19.01
C ASP A 66 6.70 -12.27 -20.06
N ILE A 67 7.95 -12.33 -19.60
CA ILE A 67 9.13 -12.23 -20.49
C ILE A 67 9.28 -13.49 -21.32
N GLU A 68 9.05 -14.66 -20.72
CA GLU A 68 9.25 -15.95 -21.38
C GLU A 68 8.31 -16.12 -22.58
N SER A 69 7.02 -15.87 -22.38
CA SER A 69 6.02 -15.95 -23.45
C SER A 69 5.97 -14.71 -24.34
N LYS A 70 6.74 -13.66 -24.02
CA LYS A 70 6.71 -12.35 -24.67
C LYS A 70 5.35 -11.68 -24.64
N GLN A 71 4.51 -12.01 -23.66
CA GLN A 71 3.23 -11.39 -23.47
C GLN A 71 3.41 -9.91 -23.12
N LYS A 72 2.89 -9.03 -23.96
CA LYS A 72 2.99 -7.57 -23.72
C LYS A 72 2.17 -7.15 -22.52
N ILE A 73 2.68 -6.16 -21.79
CA ILE A 73 1.90 -5.44 -20.81
C ILE A 73 0.85 -4.57 -21.51
N THR A 74 -0.31 -4.41 -20.92
CA THR A 74 -1.43 -3.58 -21.43
C THR A 74 -2.07 -2.79 -20.28
N LYS A 75 -2.93 -1.85 -20.59
CA LYS A 75 -3.71 -1.11 -19.59
C LYS A 75 -4.59 -2.03 -18.71
N ASP A 76 -5.00 -3.17 -19.25
CA ASP A 76 -5.86 -4.15 -18.56
C ASP A 76 -5.03 -5.19 -17.78
N SER A 77 -3.73 -5.05 -17.71
CA SER A 77 -2.86 -5.97 -16.97
C SER A 77 -3.13 -5.90 -15.47
N ILE A 78 -3.17 -7.08 -14.83
CA ILE A 78 -3.45 -7.23 -13.40
C ILE A 78 -2.15 -7.43 -12.64
N TYR A 79 -2.01 -6.66 -11.57
CA TYR A 79 -0.82 -6.62 -10.72
C TYR A 79 -1.14 -7.10 -9.31
N ARG A 80 -0.19 -7.75 -8.67
CA ARG A 80 -0.20 -7.88 -7.21
C ARG A 80 0.17 -6.53 -6.63
N ILE A 81 -0.74 -5.92 -5.88
CA ILE A 81 -0.51 -4.58 -5.33
C ILE A 81 0.11 -4.59 -3.94
N TYR A 82 0.20 -5.76 -3.32
CA TYR A 82 0.82 -5.95 -2.01
C TYR A 82 0.39 -4.90 -0.99
N SER A 83 1.35 -4.17 -0.40
CA SER A 83 1.05 -3.21 0.67
C SER A 83 0.21 -2.01 0.24
N MET A 84 -0.04 -1.82 -1.04
CA MET A 84 -1.08 -0.89 -1.49
C MET A 84 -2.50 -1.37 -1.14
N THR A 85 -2.67 -2.59 -0.61
CA THR A 85 -3.89 -3.08 0.02
C THR A 85 -4.23 -2.30 1.31
N LYS A 86 -3.22 -1.84 2.07
CA LYS A 86 -3.39 -1.22 3.38
C LYS A 86 -4.30 0.02 3.39
N PRO A 87 -4.17 0.97 2.47
CA PRO A 87 -5.08 2.13 2.41
C PRO A 87 -6.54 1.72 2.18
N ILE A 88 -6.78 0.65 1.41
CA ILE A 88 -8.13 0.11 1.15
C ILE A 88 -8.72 -0.46 2.45
N THR A 89 -7.92 -1.21 3.20
CA THR A 89 -8.30 -1.70 4.55
C THR A 89 -8.59 -0.54 5.49
N GLY A 90 -7.78 0.53 5.43
CA GLY A 90 -8.00 1.76 6.20
C GLY A 90 -9.35 2.42 5.88
N VAL A 91 -9.71 2.50 4.60
CA VAL A 91 -11.03 3.01 4.16
C VAL A 91 -12.16 2.16 4.73
N ALA A 92 -12.07 0.83 4.70
CA ALA A 92 -13.07 -0.07 5.27
C ALA A 92 -13.27 0.16 6.79
N ILE A 93 -12.17 0.32 7.53
CA ILE A 93 -12.23 0.65 8.96
C ILE A 93 -12.88 2.01 9.19
N MET A 94 -12.54 3.03 8.39
CA MET A 94 -13.11 4.36 8.54
C MET A 94 -14.61 4.41 8.20
N GLN A 95 -15.09 3.57 7.27
CA GLN A 95 -16.54 3.40 7.05
C GLN A 95 -17.25 2.89 8.31
N LEU A 96 -16.65 1.94 9.03
CA LEU A 96 -17.23 1.44 10.29
C LEU A 96 -17.17 2.50 11.41
N VAL A 97 -16.12 3.34 11.41
CA VAL A 97 -16.03 4.49 12.33
C VAL A 97 -17.16 5.50 12.05
N GLU A 98 -17.39 5.87 10.79
CA GLU A 98 -18.47 6.79 10.39
C GLU A 98 -19.85 6.25 10.73
N GLN A 99 -20.03 4.94 10.67
CA GLN A 99 -21.26 4.25 11.07
C GLN A 99 -21.45 4.17 12.60
N GLY A 100 -20.50 4.67 13.40
CA GLY A 100 -20.53 4.58 14.86
C GLY A 100 -20.36 3.16 15.42
N LYS A 101 -19.95 2.20 14.59
CA LYS A 101 -19.78 0.79 14.98
C LYS A 101 -18.40 0.50 15.59
N LEU A 102 -17.46 1.42 15.41
CA LEU A 102 -16.05 1.29 15.79
C LEU A 102 -15.52 2.66 16.20
N ARG A 103 -14.58 2.69 17.16
CA ARG A 103 -13.82 3.89 17.52
C ARG A 103 -12.32 3.61 17.40
N LEU A 104 -11.55 4.60 17.04
CA LEU A 104 -10.08 4.46 16.95
C LEU A 104 -9.45 4.09 18.31
N ALA A 105 -10.05 4.50 19.42
CA ALA A 105 -9.60 4.20 20.77
C ALA A 105 -10.08 2.84 21.31
N ASP A 106 -10.96 2.13 20.59
CA ASP A 106 -11.44 0.84 21.02
C ASP A 106 -10.28 -0.17 21.09
N LYS A 107 -10.32 -1.01 22.11
CA LYS A 107 -9.36 -2.10 22.28
C LYS A 107 -9.65 -3.20 21.26
N VAL A 108 -8.61 -3.71 20.63
CA VAL A 108 -8.74 -4.84 19.69
C VAL A 108 -9.39 -6.04 20.35
N SER A 109 -9.15 -6.24 21.64
CA SER A 109 -9.74 -7.34 22.44
C SER A 109 -11.27 -7.31 22.54
N MET A 110 -11.92 -6.18 22.23
CA MET A 110 -13.39 -6.08 22.15
C MET A 110 -13.94 -6.87 20.96
N TYR A 111 -13.17 -6.99 19.90
CA TYR A 111 -13.52 -7.66 18.63
C TYR A 111 -12.85 -9.02 18.50
N ILE A 112 -11.60 -9.12 18.96
CA ILE A 112 -10.77 -10.33 18.91
C ILE A 112 -10.28 -10.63 20.32
N PRO A 113 -11.03 -11.44 21.11
CA PRO A 113 -10.76 -11.67 22.55
C PRO A 113 -9.34 -12.15 22.88
N ALA A 114 -8.67 -12.81 21.94
CA ALA A 114 -7.30 -13.29 22.10
C ALA A 114 -6.31 -12.14 22.41
N PHE A 115 -6.54 -10.93 21.91
CA PHE A 115 -5.70 -9.76 22.17
C PHE A 115 -5.71 -9.26 23.62
N LYS A 116 -6.64 -9.74 24.47
CA LYS A 116 -6.68 -9.36 25.89
C LYS A 116 -5.47 -9.89 26.66
N ASN A 117 -4.91 -11.00 26.23
CA ASN A 117 -3.81 -11.68 26.90
C ASN A 117 -2.47 -11.54 26.16
N THR A 118 -2.37 -10.60 25.24
CA THR A 118 -1.14 -10.31 24.52
C THR A 118 -0.04 -9.92 25.51
N GLN A 119 1.17 -10.40 25.26
CA GLN A 119 2.37 -10.08 26.03
C GLN A 119 3.27 -9.15 25.21
N VAL A 120 4.21 -8.49 25.84
CA VAL A 120 5.24 -7.67 25.19
C VAL A 120 6.62 -8.17 25.62
N LEU A 121 7.57 -8.11 24.68
CA LEU A 121 8.97 -8.40 24.97
C LEU A 121 9.51 -7.35 25.93
N ASP A 122 10.12 -7.79 27.05
CA ASP A 122 10.83 -6.90 27.95
C ASP A 122 12.19 -6.53 27.34
N LEU A 123 12.39 -5.25 27.05
CA LEU A 123 13.62 -4.77 26.39
C LEU A 123 14.85 -4.82 27.33
N ASP A 124 14.64 -4.80 28.64
CA ASP A 124 15.71 -4.90 29.63
C ASP A 124 16.15 -6.36 29.86
N TYR A 125 15.21 -7.29 29.67
CA TYR A 125 15.41 -8.72 29.83
C TYR A 125 14.89 -9.47 28.61
N GLN A 126 15.67 -9.53 27.53
CA GLN A 126 15.28 -9.92 26.17
C GLN A 126 14.54 -11.27 26.03
N ASP A 127 14.58 -12.13 27.03
CA ASP A 127 13.85 -13.42 27.03
C ASP A 127 12.58 -13.39 27.90
N TYR A 128 12.28 -12.27 28.54
CA TYR A 128 11.12 -12.12 29.40
C TYR A 128 9.95 -11.48 28.68
N MET A 129 8.79 -12.08 28.85
CA MET A 129 7.52 -11.56 28.37
C MET A 129 6.74 -10.99 29.54
N VAL A 130 6.33 -9.75 29.41
CA VAL A 130 5.56 -9.04 30.45
C VAL A 130 4.21 -8.60 29.91
N LYS A 131 3.33 -8.19 30.80
CA LYS A 131 2.06 -7.60 30.40
C LYS A 131 2.32 -6.21 29.81
N PRO A 132 1.73 -5.86 28.64
CA PRO A 132 1.87 -4.52 28.09
C PRO A 132 1.25 -3.46 29.01
N LYS A 133 1.78 -2.24 28.99
CA LYS A 133 1.29 -1.08 29.76
C LYS A 133 -0.20 -0.79 29.50
N ARG A 134 -0.67 -1.07 28.28
CA ARG A 134 -2.07 -1.02 27.88
C ARG A 134 -2.36 -2.03 26.78
N GLU A 135 -3.62 -2.31 26.56
CA GLU A 135 -4.04 -3.14 25.42
C GLU A 135 -3.86 -2.39 24.09
N VAL A 136 -3.68 -3.17 23.00
CA VAL A 136 -3.64 -2.67 21.63
C VAL A 136 -4.99 -2.07 21.24
N THR A 137 -4.97 -0.90 20.61
CA THR A 137 -6.17 -0.22 20.09
C THR A 137 -6.24 -0.31 18.56
N ILE A 138 -7.41 -0.01 17.99
CA ILE A 138 -7.62 0.09 16.54
C ILE A 138 -6.68 1.13 15.92
N ARG A 139 -6.47 2.27 16.61
CA ARG A 139 -5.49 3.28 16.17
C ARG A 139 -4.08 2.70 16.06
N ASP A 140 -3.64 1.93 17.06
CA ASP A 140 -2.29 1.34 17.03
C ASP A 140 -2.09 0.41 15.83
N LEU A 141 -3.12 -0.33 15.43
CA LEU A 141 -3.08 -1.15 14.22
C LEU A 141 -2.98 -0.26 12.96
N LEU A 142 -3.84 0.75 12.82
CA LEU A 142 -3.87 1.65 11.66
C LEU A 142 -2.57 2.45 11.49
N THR A 143 -1.85 2.71 12.58
CA THR A 143 -0.63 3.52 12.58
C THR A 143 0.66 2.72 12.70
N HIS A 144 0.60 1.38 12.70
CA HIS A 144 1.76 0.51 12.94
C HIS A 144 2.49 0.77 14.27
N THR A 145 1.76 1.16 15.33
CA THR A 145 2.32 1.36 16.66
C THR A 145 1.88 0.29 17.67
N SER A 146 1.30 -0.81 17.21
CA SER A 146 0.80 -1.90 18.06
C SER A 146 1.89 -2.75 18.71
N GLY A 147 3.09 -2.79 18.14
CA GLY A 147 4.15 -3.77 18.45
C GLY A 147 4.09 -5.06 17.64
N LEU A 148 3.09 -5.23 16.77
CA LEU A 148 3.06 -6.32 15.79
C LEU A 148 4.10 -6.07 14.69
N THR A 149 4.65 -7.16 14.11
CA THR A 149 5.70 -7.11 13.09
C THR A 149 5.44 -8.14 11.99
N TYR A 150 6.43 -8.39 11.15
CA TYR A 150 6.46 -9.52 10.22
C TYR A 150 7.47 -10.59 10.68
N SER A 151 7.22 -11.86 10.33
CA SER A 151 8.11 -12.98 10.65
C SER A 151 9.54 -12.81 10.09
N TRP A 152 9.68 -12.08 9.00
CA TRP A 152 10.94 -11.81 8.30
C TRP A 152 11.64 -10.51 8.74
N ALA A 153 11.03 -9.72 9.62
CA ALA A 153 11.59 -8.44 10.06
C ALA A 153 12.63 -8.59 11.17
N GLY A 154 13.42 -9.67 11.16
CA GLY A 154 14.48 -9.95 12.11
C GLY A 154 14.50 -11.41 12.59
N GLU A 155 15.42 -11.70 13.53
CA GLU A 155 15.65 -13.04 14.07
C GLU A 155 15.39 -13.14 15.58
N GLY A 156 14.78 -12.11 16.16
CA GLY A 156 14.50 -12.06 17.61
C GLY A 156 13.38 -13.04 18.06
N PRO A 157 13.12 -13.10 19.38
CA PRO A 157 12.13 -14.01 19.95
C PRO A 157 10.72 -13.84 19.36
N VAL A 158 10.33 -12.62 19.03
CA VAL A 158 9.03 -12.30 18.43
C VAL A 158 8.89 -12.91 17.04
N GLN A 159 9.89 -12.75 16.18
CA GLN A 159 9.90 -13.32 14.84
C GLN A 159 9.97 -14.86 14.89
N GLN A 160 10.71 -15.42 15.83
CA GLN A 160 10.74 -16.86 16.06
C GLN A 160 9.35 -17.40 16.48
N ALA A 161 8.62 -16.67 17.34
CA ALA A 161 7.24 -17.01 17.71
C ALA A 161 6.31 -16.95 16.48
N TYR A 162 6.45 -15.95 15.62
CA TYR A 162 5.68 -15.84 14.37
C TYR A 162 5.93 -17.05 13.45
N ARG A 163 7.19 -17.45 13.27
CA ARG A 163 7.55 -18.65 12.50
C ARG A 163 6.96 -19.92 13.14
N LYS A 164 7.10 -20.08 14.46
CA LYS A 164 6.57 -21.22 15.22
C LYS A 164 5.05 -21.39 15.06
N TYR A 165 4.30 -20.29 15.09
CA TYR A 165 2.84 -20.28 14.98
C TYR A 165 2.35 -20.12 13.54
N ASN A 166 3.26 -20.13 12.56
CA ASN A 166 2.98 -19.90 11.13
C ASN A 166 2.20 -18.59 10.87
N ILE A 167 2.50 -17.53 11.65
CA ILE A 167 1.89 -16.21 11.52
C ILE A 167 2.55 -15.50 10.34
N ARG A 168 2.03 -15.74 9.15
CA ARG A 168 2.52 -15.18 7.89
C ARG A 168 1.34 -14.87 7.00
N PRO A 169 1.27 -13.68 6.40
CA PRO A 169 0.26 -13.39 5.39
C PRO A 169 0.27 -14.45 4.28
N TYR A 170 -0.90 -14.85 3.83
CA TYR A 170 -1.08 -15.90 2.80
C TYR A 170 -0.17 -15.73 1.60
N PHE A 171 0.00 -14.50 1.23
CA PHE A 171 0.72 -14.09 0.05
C PHE A 171 2.21 -14.41 0.11
N PHE A 172 2.84 -14.27 1.26
CA PHE A 172 4.26 -14.56 1.42
C PHE A 172 4.56 -16.06 1.45
N GLY A 173 3.58 -16.89 1.77
CA GLY A 173 3.67 -18.34 1.61
C GLY A 173 3.72 -18.79 0.15
N ALA A 174 3.23 -17.98 -0.79
CA ALA A 174 3.30 -18.29 -2.21
C ALA A 174 4.72 -18.17 -2.79
N LEU A 175 5.59 -17.37 -2.17
CA LEU A 175 6.97 -17.17 -2.60
C LEU A 175 7.93 -18.23 -2.06
N ASP A 176 7.48 -19.08 -1.15
CA ASP A 176 8.26 -20.15 -0.54
C ASP A 176 7.48 -21.46 -0.63
N SER A 177 7.91 -22.31 -1.56
CA SER A 177 7.29 -23.63 -1.80
C SER A 177 7.36 -24.59 -0.60
N LYS A 178 8.23 -24.30 0.38
CA LYS A 178 8.38 -25.09 1.61
C LYS A 178 7.45 -24.60 2.73
N MET A 179 6.86 -23.41 2.57
CA MET A 179 5.98 -22.84 3.59
C MET A 179 4.55 -23.38 3.44
N THR A 180 4.04 -23.94 4.51
CA THR A 180 2.62 -24.31 4.59
C THR A 180 1.78 -23.04 4.70
N LYS A 181 0.68 -22.98 3.93
CA LYS A 181 -0.34 -21.94 4.10
C LYS A 181 -0.81 -21.91 5.54
N PHE A 182 -1.12 -20.73 6.09
CA PHE A 182 -1.85 -20.68 7.35
C PHE A 182 -3.17 -21.44 7.20
N PRO A 183 -3.48 -22.41 8.06
CA PRO A 183 -4.58 -23.34 7.84
C PRO A 183 -5.98 -22.78 8.15
N GLY A 184 -6.07 -21.53 8.60
CA GLY A 184 -7.31 -20.88 9.06
C GLY A 184 -7.82 -19.78 8.12
N ASP A 185 -8.88 -19.13 8.56
CA ASP A 185 -9.45 -17.92 7.98
C ASP A 185 -8.80 -16.65 8.56
N THR A 186 -9.28 -15.49 8.16
CA THR A 186 -8.79 -14.17 8.58
C THR A 186 -8.83 -14.02 10.11
N CYS A 187 -9.90 -14.46 10.77
CA CYS A 187 -10.02 -14.31 12.22
C CYS A 187 -9.23 -15.37 13.01
N ALA A 188 -9.05 -16.57 12.46
CA ALA A 188 -8.13 -17.55 13.03
C ALA A 188 -6.67 -17.03 12.96
N PHE A 189 -6.28 -16.41 11.84
CA PHE A 189 -4.97 -15.76 11.70
C PHE A 189 -4.77 -14.65 12.75
N ALA A 190 -5.74 -13.76 12.90
CA ALA A 190 -5.69 -12.68 13.87
C ALA A 190 -5.58 -13.19 15.31
N SER A 191 -6.31 -14.27 15.64
CA SER A 191 -6.24 -14.90 16.95
C SER A 191 -4.90 -15.59 17.20
N ALA A 192 -4.32 -16.22 16.19
CA ALA A 192 -2.98 -16.81 16.28
C ALA A 192 -1.90 -15.72 16.45
N ALA A 193 -2.03 -14.58 15.76
CA ALA A 193 -1.11 -13.46 15.91
C ALA A 193 -1.04 -12.93 17.35
N ALA A 194 -2.16 -12.94 18.07
CA ALA A 194 -2.22 -12.55 19.48
C ALA A 194 -1.47 -13.49 20.44
N MET A 195 -1.09 -14.69 20.00
CA MET A 195 -0.28 -15.63 20.79
C MET A 195 1.21 -15.29 20.78
N ALA A 196 1.67 -14.54 19.78
CA ALA A 196 3.04 -14.06 19.74
C ALA A 196 3.16 -12.76 20.55
N PRO A 197 4.31 -12.53 21.18
CA PRO A 197 4.54 -11.28 21.91
C PRO A 197 4.66 -10.09 20.96
N LEU A 198 4.37 -8.89 21.48
CA LEU A 198 4.63 -7.62 20.80
C LEU A 198 6.12 -7.26 20.94
N LEU A 199 6.67 -6.56 19.94
CA LEU A 199 8.05 -6.05 19.97
C LEU A 199 8.27 -4.97 21.04
N HIS A 200 7.25 -4.16 21.30
CA HIS A 200 7.27 -3.01 22.20
C HIS A 200 5.86 -2.74 22.71
N ASN A 201 5.73 -1.93 23.74
CA ASN A 201 4.44 -1.50 24.23
C ASN A 201 3.65 -0.74 23.15
N PRO A 202 2.32 -0.99 23.06
CA PRO A 202 1.47 -0.28 22.11
C PRO A 202 1.58 1.25 22.25
N GLY A 203 1.84 1.93 21.13
CA GLY A 203 1.96 3.39 21.03
C GLY A 203 3.37 3.94 21.32
N GLU A 204 4.36 3.12 21.71
CA GLU A 204 5.69 3.61 22.07
C GLU A 204 6.68 3.66 20.90
N GLN A 205 6.53 2.79 19.91
CA GLN A 205 7.40 2.75 18.72
C GLN A 205 6.58 2.45 17.48
N TRP A 206 7.16 2.72 16.32
CA TRP A 206 6.60 2.34 15.03
C TRP A 206 7.24 1.02 14.57
N SER A 207 6.42 0.02 14.26
CA SER A 207 6.90 -1.26 13.73
C SER A 207 5.98 -1.76 12.63
N TYR A 208 6.52 -1.82 11.41
CA TYR A 208 5.80 -2.29 10.24
C TYR A 208 5.48 -3.79 10.36
N GLY A 209 4.23 -4.18 10.10
CA GLY A 209 3.81 -5.56 10.30
C GLY A 209 2.39 -5.87 9.85
N ILE A 210 1.89 -7.00 10.36
CA ILE A 210 0.60 -7.64 10.02
C ILE A 210 -0.63 -6.89 10.57
N ASN A 211 -0.51 -5.62 10.90
CA ASN A 211 -1.56 -4.85 11.56
C ASN A 211 -2.88 -4.82 10.78
N MET A 212 -2.80 -4.65 9.46
CA MET A 212 -3.98 -4.56 8.59
C MET A 212 -4.64 -5.93 8.37
N ASP A 213 -3.87 -7.00 8.49
CA ASP A 213 -4.40 -8.37 8.45
C ASP A 213 -5.31 -8.62 9.67
N ILE A 214 -4.94 -8.07 10.83
CA ILE A 214 -5.78 -8.09 12.05
C ILE A 214 -7.04 -7.24 11.85
N LEU A 215 -6.94 -6.07 11.20
CA LEU A 215 -8.09 -5.21 10.91
C LEU A 215 -9.08 -5.86 9.94
N GLY A 216 -8.64 -6.74 9.05
CA GLY A 216 -9.53 -7.56 8.22
C GLY A 216 -10.52 -8.37 9.07
N CYS A 217 -10.03 -9.03 10.13
CA CYS A 217 -10.91 -9.73 11.08
C CYS A 217 -11.84 -8.78 11.84
N VAL A 218 -11.38 -7.59 12.23
CA VAL A 218 -12.25 -6.59 12.89
C VAL A 218 -13.42 -6.22 11.98
N VAL A 219 -13.17 -6.04 10.67
CA VAL A 219 -14.23 -5.80 9.69
C VAL A 219 -15.22 -6.97 9.63
N GLU A 220 -14.72 -8.22 9.59
CA GLU A 220 -15.57 -9.41 9.56
C GLU A 220 -16.46 -9.53 10.81
N VAL A 221 -15.89 -9.32 11.99
CA VAL A 221 -16.62 -9.40 13.27
C VAL A 221 -17.74 -8.35 13.35
N ILE A 222 -17.49 -7.13 12.90
CA ILE A 222 -18.46 -6.04 13.00
C ILE A 222 -19.54 -6.14 11.93
N SER A 223 -19.16 -6.52 10.70
CA SER A 223 -20.07 -6.55 9.55
C SER A 223 -20.86 -7.84 9.42
N GLY A 224 -20.32 -8.95 9.91
CA GLY A 224 -20.85 -10.30 9.68
C GLY A 224 -20.58 -10.84 8.27
N LEU A 225 -19.83 -10.10 7.43
CA LEU A 225 -19.41 -10.50 6.09
C LEU A 225 -17.96 -10.98 6.14
N THR A 226 -17.53 -11.77 5.14
CA THR A 226 -16.09 -11.95 4.93
C THR A 226 -15.45 -10.62 4.55
N PHE A 227 -14.16 -10.45 4.85
CA PHE A 227 -13.46 -9.20 4.51
C PHE A 227 -13.50 -8.93 3.00
N ALA A 228 -13.34 -9.97 2.18
CA ALA A 228 -13.47 -9.84 0.72
C ALA A 228 -14.86 -9.34 0.31
N GLN A 229 -15.94 -9.91 0.87
CA GLN A 229 -17.29 -9.49 0.55
C GLN A 229 -17.56 -8.05 1.00
N TYR A 230 -17.06 -7.67 2.20
CA TYR A 230 -17.20 -6.29 2.68
C TYR A 230 -16.56 -5.29 1.73
N LEU A 231 -15.32 -5.54 1.28
CA LEU A 231 -14.63 -4.66 0.33
C LEU A 231 -15.37 -4.60 -1.02
N GLN A 232 -15.86 -5.75 -1.51
CA GLN A 232 -16.62 -5.81 -2.75
C GLN A 232 -17.86 -4.92 -2.70
N ASP A 233 -18.71 -5.11 -1.68
CA ASP A 233 -20.02 -4.45 -1.56
C ASP A 233 -19.90 -2.95 -1.24
N ASN A 234 -18.89 -2.56 -0.45
CA ASN A 234 -18.81 -1.21 0.12
C ASN A 234 -17.76 -0.30 -0.54
N ILE A 235 -16.85 -0.85 -1.35
CA ILE A 235 -15.79 -0.07 -2.00
C ILE A 235 -15.70 -0.39 -3.49
N PHE A 236 -15.54 -1.67 -3.87
CA PHE A 236 -15.23 -2.02 -5.26
C PHE A 236 -16.42 -1.85 -6.20
N ASP A 237 -17.59 -2.41 -5.88
CA ASP A 237 -18.78 -2.28 -6.69
C ASP A 237 -19.28 -0.84 -6.81
N PRO A 238 -19.38 -0.05 -5.70
CA PRO A 238 -19.77 1.35 -5.79
C PRO A 238 -18.87 2.18 -6.70
N LEU A 239 -17.55 1.96 -6.64
CA LEU A 239 -16.55 2.65 -7.48
C LEU A 239 -16.31 1.97 -8.83
N LYS A 240 -16.95 0.82 -9.10
CA LYS A 240 -16.77 0.00 -10.31
C LYS A 240 -15.33 -0.50 -10.53
N LEU A 241 -14.63 -0.83 -9.45
CA LEU A 241 -13.24 -1.32 -9.48
C LEU A 241 -13.22 -2.83 -9.76
N SER A 242 -13.56 -3.20 -10.97
CA SER A 242 -13.89 -4.58 -11.35
C SER A 242 -12.69 -5.56 -11.39
N SER A 243 -11.47 -5.05 -11.33
CA SER A 243 -10.24 -5.85 -11.30
C SER A 243 -9.70 -6.07 -9.90
N MET A 244 -10.22 -5.33 -8.89
CA MET A 244 -9.76 -5.46 -7.52
C MET A 244 -10.35 -6.69 -6.84
N GLY A 245 -9.52 -7.41 -6.07
CA GLY A 245 -9.94 -8.57 -5.33
C GLY A 245 -8.78 -9.33 -4.70
N PHE A 246 -9.08 -10.34 -3.88
CA PHE A 246 -8.09 -11.26 -3.31
C PHE A 246 -7.73 -12.41 -4.25
N SER A 247 -8.36 -12.47 -5.38
CA SER A 247 -8.05 -13.39 -6.48
C SER A 247 -8.27 -12.69 -7.83
N VAL A 248 -7.63 -13.22 -8.87
CA VAL A 248 -7.83 -12.74 -10.24
C VAL A 248 -9.11 -13.35 -10.80
N ASN A 249 -10.02 -12.51 -11.26
CA ASN A 249 -11.26 -12.96 -11.91
C ASN A 249 -10.95 -13.91 -13.07
N ALA A 250 -11.83 -14.89 -13.31
CA ALA A 250 -11.63 -15.91 -14.36
C ALA A 250 -11.43 -15.30 -15.75
N LYS A 251 -12.11 -14.19 -16.06
CA LYS A 251 -12.00 -13.46 -17.34
C LYS A 251 -10.64 -12.76 -17.50
N ASP A 252 -9.99 -12.39 -16.39
CA ASP A 252 -8.79 -11.55 -16.36
C ASP A 252 -7.50 -12.36 -16.18
N LYS A 253 -7.59 -13.70 -16.02
CA LYS A 253 -6.40 -14.57 -15.81
C LYS A 253 -5.32 -14.40 -16.87
N LYS A 254 -5.71 -14.12 -18.12
CA LYS A 254 -4.76 -13.87 -19.21
C LYS A 254 -4.04 -12.53 -19.09
N SER A 255 -4.60 -11.59 -18.33
CA SER A 255 -4.01 -10.26 -18.08
C SER A 255 -3.13 -10.23 -16.83
N PHE A 256 -3.04 -11.34 -16.08
CA PHE A 256 -2.24 -11.40 -14.87
C PHE A 256 -0.75 -11.43 -15.19
N THR A 257 0.03 -10.65 -14.44
CA THR A 257 1.45 -10.46 -14.68
C THR A 257 2.29 -11.48 -13.92
N THR A 258 3.46 -11.81 -14.44
CA THR A 258 4.49 -12.58 -13.72
C THR A 258 5.32 -11.65 -12.84
N LEU A 259 5.62 -12.09 -11.62
CA LEU A 259 6.46 -11.37 -10.66
C LEU A 259 7.90 -11.80 -10.83
N TYR A 260 8.83 -10.83 -10.85
CA TYR A 260 10.25 -11.05 -11.10
C TYR A 260 11.14 -10.53 -9.96
N THR A 261 12.34 -11.09 -9.89
CA THR A 261 13.47 -10.58 -9.11
C THR A 261 14.75 -10.65 -9.93
N SER A 262 15.79 -9.91 -9.53
CA SER A 262 17.14 -10.10 -10.02
C SER A 262 18.10 -10.18 -8.84
N GLY A 263 19.05 -11.12 -8.92
CA GLY A 263 19.97 -11.41 -7.83
C GLY A 263 19.31 -12.22 -6.69
N ALA A 264 20.01 -12.29 -5.57
CA ALA A 264 19.51 -12.92 -4.37
C ALA A 264 18.54 -11.97 -3.64
N PHE A 265 17.35 -12.44 -3.40
CA PHE A 265 16.41 -11.79 -2.49
C PHE A 265 16.20 -12.72 -1.31
N SER A 266 16.77 -12.37 -0.16
CA SER A 266 16.61 -13.17 1.05
C SER A 266 15.33 -12.78 1.78
N ARG A 267 14.58 -13.79 2.17
CA ARG A 267 13.42 -13.67 3.02
C ARG A 267 13.43 -14.81 4.01
N ASP A 268 13.34 -14.51 5.29
CA ASP A 268 13.38 -15.52 6.36
C ASP A 268 14.61 -16.45 6.30
N GLY A 269 15.77 -15.94 5.84
CA GLY A 269 16.98 -16.73 5.64
C GLY A 269 16.99 -17.59 4.36
N GLU A 270 15.93 -17.54 3.56
CA GLU A 270 15.89 -18.22 2.25
C GLU A 270 16.12 -17.24 1.09
N ILE A 271 16.87 -17.70 0.08
CA ILE A 271 17.13 -16.90 -1.11
C ILE A 271 16.05 -17.21 -2.13
N ILE A 272 15.11 -16.26 -2.33
CA ILE A 272 14.04 -16.39 -3.31
C ILE A 272 14.63 -16.30 -4.73
N GLY A 273 14.19 -17.19 -5.60
CA GLY A 273 14.70 -17.29 -6.97
C GLY A 273 15.99 -18.11 -7.10
N ALA A 274 16.36 -18.86 -6.04
CA ALA A 274 17.62 -19.62 -5.99
C ALA A 274 17.49 -21.11 -6.32
N ALA A 275 16.30 -21.62 -6.66
CA ALA A 275 16.12 -23.04 -6.95
C ALA A 275 17.10 -23.51 -8.06
N GLY A 276 18.07 -24.35 -7.67
CA GLY A 276 19.08 -24.90 -8.57
C GLY A 276 20.24 -23.96 -8.95
N ILE A 277 20.43 -22.82 -8.29
CA ILE A 277 21.48 -21.83 -8.60
C ILE A 277 22.34 -21.58 -7.36
N ASN A 278 23.66 -21.46 -7.59
CA ASN A 278 24.61 -21.12 -6.54
C ASN A 278 24.27 -19.71 -5.96
N PRO A 279 24.13 -19.56 -4.63
CA PRO A 279 23.85 -18.27 -3.99
C PRO A 279 24.84 -17.15 -4.37
N ALA A 280 26.11 -17.47 -4.60
CA ALA A 280 27.12 -16.50 -5.03
C ALA A 280 26.82 -15.94 -6.43
N ASP A 281 26.34 -16.77 -7.35
CA ASP A 281 25.97 -16.33 -8.70
C ASP A 281 24.72 -15.45 -8.70
N LEU A 282 23.81 -15.71 -7.75
CA LEU A 282 22.61 -14.90 -7.57
C LEU A 282 22.91 -13.49 -7.02
N MET A 283 23.89 -13.36 -6.14
CA MET A 283 24.21 -12.08 -5.50
C MET A 283 24.61 -11.01 -6.52
N PHE A 284 25.23 -11.42 -7.63
CA PHE A 284 25.71 -10.54 -8.70
C PHE A 284 24.87 -10.60 -9.99
N SER A 285 23.85 -11.47 -10.04
CA SER A 285 23.01 -11.60 -11.22
C SER A 285 22.20 -10.33 -11.47
N LYS A 286 22.19 -9.87 -12.72
CA LYS A 286 21.32 -8.81 -13.22
C LYS A 286 20.12 -9.36 -14.00
N GLU A 287 20.09 -10.66 -14.24
CA GLU A 287 19.06 -11.33 -15.02
C GLU A 287 17.75 -11.41 -14.23
N LEU A 288 16.64 -11.03 -14.86
CA LEU A 288 15.31 -11.15 -14.31
C LEU A 288 14.86 -12.60 -14.27
N ARG A 289 14.35 -13.04 -13.13
CA ARG A 289 13.84 -14.40 -12.89
C ARG A 289 12.43 -14.33 -12.33
N PRO A 290 11.53 -15.21 -12.84
CA PRO A 290 10.20 -15.30 -12.28
C PRO A 290 10.24 -15.92 -10.88
N ILE A 291 9.48 -15.34 -9.95
CA ILE A 291 9.30 -15.85 -8.58
C ILE A 291 7.84 -16.16 -8.25
N ASP A 292 6.90 -15.67 -9.04
CA ASP A 292 5.49 -16.06 -9.01
C ASP A 292 4.90 -15.92 -10.42
N SER A 293 4.63 -17.07 -11.03
CA SER A 293 4.14 -17.15 -12.41
C SER A 293 2.69 -16.70 -12.54
N HIS A 294 2.38 -16.02 -13.64
CA HIS A 294 1.00 -15.71 -14.01
C HIS A 294 0.14 -16.95 -14.30
N ARG A 295 0.72 -18.14 -14.41
CA ARG A 295 0.01 -19.41 -14.70
C ARG A 295 -0.27 -20.26 -13.48
N GLU A 296 0.55 -20.15 -12.43
CA GLU A 296 0.55 -21.05 -11.28
C GLU A 296 0.35 -20.30 -9.94
N SER A 297 0.17 -18.99 -10.00
CA SER A 297 0.00 -18.15 -8.83
C SER A 297 -1.20 -18.57 -7.98
N PRO A 298 -1.08 -18.52 -6.66
CA PRO A 298 -2.21 -18.76 -5.75
C PRO A 298 -3.35 -17.74 -5.93
N TYR A 299 -3.09 -16.58 -6.50
CA TYR A 299 -4.12 -15.59 -6.86
C TYR A 299 -5.07 -16.06 -7.96
N LEU A 300 -4.76 -17.14 -8.67
CA LEU A 300 -5.63 -17.70 -9.72
C LEU A 300 -6.74 -18.59 -9.18
N SER A 301 -6.78 -18.83 -7.86
CA SER A 301 -7.80 -19.65 -7.21
C SER A 301 -8.40 -18.93 -6.01
N GLU A 302 -9.69 -19.06 -5.81
CA GLU A 302 -10.42 -18.53 -4.64
C GLU A 302 -10.30 -19.46 -3.40
N SER A 303 -9.28 -20.31 -3.36
CA SER A 303 -9.16 -21.35 -2.33
C SER A 303 -8.72 -20.84 -0.96
N SER A 304 -8.31 -19.59 -0.83
CA SER A 304 -7.95 -19.00 0.45
C SER A 304 -9.18 -18.47 1.18
N LYS A 305 -9.26 -18.73 2.47
CA LYS A 305 -10.19 -18.11 3.41
C LYS A 305 -9.49 -17.01 4.25
N LEU A 306 -8.19 -16.87 4.10
CA LEU A 306 -7.39 -15.82 4.71
C LEU A 306 -7.31 -14.65 3.72
N TYR A 307 -7.95 -13.54 4.07
CA TYR A 307 -7.96 -12.31 3.29
C TYR A 307 -6.97 -11.33 3.91
N ASP A 308 -5.76 -11.28 3.35
CA ASP A 308 -4.66 -10.46 3.86
C ASP A 308 -4.94 -8.96 3.68
N GLY A 309 -5.42 -8.30 4.71
CA GLY A 309 -5.70 -6.86 4.72
C GLY A 309 -4.46 -5.99 4.53
N GLY A 310 -3.27 -6.55 4.72
CA GLY A 310 -2.00 -5.88 4.55
C GLY A 310 -1.37 -6.03 3.16
N SER A 311 -1.75 -7.06 2.36
CA SER A 311 -1.01 -7.35 1.12
C SER A 311 -1.74 -8.21 0.08
N GLY A 312 -3.00 -8.58 0.33
CA GLY A 312 -3.65 -9.66 -0.40
C GLY A 312 -4.32 -9.27 -1.72
N LEU A 313 -4.45 -8.00 -2.04
CA LEU A 313 -5.21 -7.57 -3.21
C LEU A 313 -4.40 -7.59 -4.51
N VAL A 314 -5.13 -7.79 -5.60
CA VAL A 314 -4.70 -7.51 -6.98
C VAL A 314 -5.52 -6.36 -7.55
N SER A 315 -4.98 -5.68 -8.58
CA SER A 315 -5.66 -4.59 -9.29
C SER A 315 -5.01 -4.35 -10.65
N ASN A 316 -5.74 -3.74 -11.59
CA ASN A 316 -5.13 -3.02 -12.69
C ASN A 316 -4.80 -1.58 -12.29
N ILE A 317 -4.12 -0.84 -13.16
CA ILE A 317 -3.69 0.52 -12.87
C ILE A 317 -4.87 1.52 -12.84
N ASP A 318 -5.86 1.33 -13.71
CA ASP A 318 -7.02 2.22 -13.82
C ASP A 318 -7.88 2.15 -12.56
N ASP A 319 -8.18 0.95 -12.05
CA ASP A 319 -8.98 0.78 -10.84
C ASP A 319 -8.27 1.38 -9.61
N TYR A 320 -6.94 1.19 -9.49
CA TYR A 320 -6.22 1.82 -8.38
C TYR A 320 -6.16 3.34 -8.52
N ALA A 321 -6.05 3.87 -9.74
CA ALA A 321 -6.11 5.32 -9.97
C ALA A 321 -7.48 5.90 -9.61
N GLN A 322 -8.59 5.20 -9.89
CA GLN A 322 -9.92 5.60 -9.43
C GLN A 322 -10.01 5.64 -7.90
N PHE A 323 -9.42 4.66 -7.21
CA PHE A 323 -9.33 4.68 -5.74
C PHE A 323 -8.50 5.87 -5.25
N ALA A 324 -7.37 6.18 -5.87
CA ALA A 324 -6.55 7.35 -5.53
C ALA A 324 -7.29 8.68 -5.78
N LEU A 325 -8.02 8.79 -6.88
CA LEU A 325 -8.87 9.95 -7.19
C LEU A 325 -10.02 10.10 -6.20
N MET A 326 -10.64 9.01 -5.74
CA MET A 326 -11.63 9.04 -4.66
C MET A 326 -11.05 9.68 -3.39
N LEU A 327 -9.82 9.31 -3.02
CA LEU A 327 -9.13 9.91 -1.87
C LEU A 327 -8.80 11.39 -2.12
N MET A 328 -8.29 11.76 -3.32
CA MET A 328 -8.03 13.13 -3.73
C MET A 328 -9.28 13.99 -3.60
N ASN A 329 -10.43 13.48 -4.04
CA ASN A 329 -11.72 14.14 -3.98
C ASN A 329 -12.40 14.02 -2.60
N LYS A 330 -11.59 13.79 -1.55
CA LYS A 330 -12.07 13.76 -0.16
C LYS A 330 -13.23 12.75 0.05
N GLY A 331 -13.05 11.55 -0.50
CA GLY A 331 -13.91 10.41 -0.27
C GLY A 331 -15.06 10.23 -1.26
N GLU A 332 -15.08 10.96 -2.37
CA GLU A 332 -16.13 10.88 -3.40
C GLU A 332 -15.53 10.76 -4.79
N LEU A 333 -16.14 9.96 -5.65
CA LEU A 333 -15.80 9.86 -7.06
C LEU A 333 -17.06 9.63 -7.90
N ASN A 334 -17.22 10.41 -8.99
CA ASN A 334 -18.34 10.30 -9.92
C ASN A 334 -19.73 10.31 -9.24
N GLY A 335 -19.89 11.12 -8.17
CA GLY A 335 -21.13 11.22 -7.39
C GLY A 335 -21.34 10.06 -6.39
N VAL A 336 -20.38 9.15 -6.27
CA VAL A 336 -20.42 8.06 -5.27
C VAL A 336 -19.52 8.40 -4.11
N ARG A 337 -20.11 8.50 -2.91
CA ARG A 337 -19.39 8.79 -1.67
C ARG A 337 -19.04 7.48 -0.93
N ILE A 338 -17.75 7.27 -0.73
CA ILE A 338 -17.19 6.14 0.01
C ILE A 338 -16.88 6.52 1.45
N LEU A 339 -16.34 7.72 1.66
CA LEU A 339 -16.03 8.32 2.97
C LEU A 339 -16.44 9.80 3.01
N SER A 340 -16.63 10.34 4.20
CA SER A 340 -16.71 11.78 4.38
C SER A 340 -15.36 12.47 4.17
N SER A 341 -15.37 13.77 3.84
CA SER A 341 -14.14 14.58 3.78
C SER A 341 -13.37 14.52 5.09
N ALA A 342 -14.08 14.56 6.23
CA ALA A 342 -13.44 14.53 7.55
C ALA A 342 -12.67 13.23 7.80
N SER A 343 -13.17 12.09 7.32
CA SER A 343 -12.47 10.81 7.45
C SER A 343 -11.22 10.74 6.58
N VAL A 344 -11.28 11.22 5.34
CA VAL A 344 -10.09 11.27 4.48
C VAL A 344 -9.04 12.21 5.05
N GLU A 345 -9.46 13.39 5.53
CA GLU A 345 -8.56 14.34 6.20
C GLU A 345 -7.93 13.74 7.47
N LEU A 346 -8.72 12.98 8.25
CA LEU A 346 -8.18 12.28 9.41
C LEU A 346 -7.18 11.20 9.00
N MET A 347 -7.45 10.43 7.95
CA MET A 347 -6.54 9.38 7.46
C MET A 347 -5.20 9.96 6.99
N SER A 348 -5.19 11.12 6.37
CA SER A 348 -4.02 11.76 5.76
C SER A 348 -3.27 12.72 6.69
N ARG A 349 -3.59 12.76 8.00
CA ARG A 349 -2.81 13.49 9.00
C ARG A 349 -1.81 12.57 9.70
N ASN A 350 -0.71 13.15 10.19
CA ASN A 350 0.21 12.40 11.04
C ASN A 350 -0.46 12.06 12.38
N HIS A 351 -0.39 10.80 12.76
CA HIS A 351 -0.89 10.26 14.03
C HIS A 351 0.21 9.84 15.00
N LEU A 352 1.47 9.92 14.58
CA LEU A 352 2.59 9.53 15.41
C LEU A 352 2.95 10.67 16.36
N SER A 353 3.27 10.33 17.60
CA SER A 353 3.82 11.29 18.56
C SER A 353 5.26 11.68 18.19
N ASP A 354 5.72 12.83 18.70
CA ASP A 354 7.09 13.30 18.48
C ASP A 354 8.13 12.28 18.96
N SER A 355 7.86 11.56 20.03
CA SER A 355 8.75 10.51 20.53
C SER A 355 8.87 9.32 19.58
N VAL A 356 7.78 8.93 18.93
CA VAL A 356 7.79 7.86 17.93
C VAL A 356 8.48 8.32 16.65
N LEU A 357 8.24 9.57 16.21
CA LEU A 357 8.92 10.17 15.06
C LEU A 357 10.44 10.25 15.29
N ALA A 358 10.87 10.69 16.47
CA ALA A 358 12.28 10.76 16.82
C ALA A 358 12.97 9.39 16.85
N GLY A 359 12.24 8.31 17.08
CA GLY A 359 12.71 6.93 17.04
C GLY A 359 12.90 6.35 15.64
N GLY A 360 12.65 7.13 14.57
CA GLY A 360 12.83 6.69 13.18
C GLY A 360 11.58 6.03 12.61
N ALA A 361 10.41 6.61 12.85
CA ALA A 361 9.15 6.17 12.25
C ALA A 361 9.19 6.15 10.71
N ALA A 362 8.28 5.37 10.11
CA ALA A 362 8.12 5.26 8.67
C ALA A 362 9.43 4.99 7.90
N PHE A 363 10.13 3.92 8.30
CA PHE A 363 11.42 3.49 7.73
C PHE A 363 12.60 4.44 7.96
N GLY A 364 12.55 5.29 8.99
CA GLY A 364 13.62 6.22 9.32
C GLY A 364 13.73 7.43 8.39
N LEU A 365 12.69 7.71 7.60
CA LEU A 365 12.66 8.84 6.69
C LEU A 365 12.35 10.13 7.46
N GLU A 366 13.28 11.08 7.44
CA GLU A 366 13.03 12.40 7.98
C GLU A 366 11.91 13.12 7.22
N GLY A 367 11.17 13.99 7.90
CA GLY A 367 10.09 14.75 7.27
C GLY A 367 8.83 13.93 6.91
N ILE A 368 8.82 12.63 7.16
CA ILE A 368 7.68 11.74 6.89
C ILE A 368 7.06 11.26 8.19
N GLY A 369 5.77 11.53 8.38
CA GLY A 369 4.93 10.97 9.41
C GLY A 369 4.11 9.79 8.90
N PHE A 370 3.16 9.30 9.73
CA PHE A 370 2.27 8.21 9.36
C PHE A 370 0.82 8.54 9.75
N GLY A 371 -0.06 8.44 8.78
CA GLY A 371 -1.50 8.59 8.93
C GLY A 371 -2.17 7.26 9.31
N LEU A 372 -3.45 7.13 8.99
CA LEU A 372 -4.15 5.86 9.12
C LEU A 372 -3.92 5.06 7.83
N THR A 373 -2.90 4.20 7.83
CA THR A 373 -2.46 3.28 6.75
C THR A 373 -1.63 3.89 5.62
N VAL A 374 -1.27 5.16 5.68
CA VAL A 374 -0.48 5.87 4.65
C VAL A 374 0.67 6.65 5.28
N GLY A 375 1.79 6.77 4.58
CA GLY A 375 2.83 7.74 4.91
C GLY A 375 2.38 9.14 4.54
N VAL A 376 2.72 10.14 5.34
CA VAL A 376 2.31 11.54 5.16
C VAL A 376 3.52 12.45 5.22
N VAL A 377 3.71 13.28 4.21
CA VAL A 377 4.78 14.28 4.19
C VAL A 377 4.43 15.39 5.19
N GLN A 378 5.31 15.58 6.18
CA GLN A 378 5.20 16.62 7.21
C GLN A 378 6.08 17.82 6.90
N ASP A 379 7.19 17.59 6.22
CA ASP A 379 8.17 18.58 5.80
C ASP A 379 8.85 18.07 4.53
N ALA A 380 8.46 18.60 3.39
CA ALA A 380 8.96 18.17 2.08
C ALA A 380 10.46 18.45 1.91
N GLY A 381 10.96 19.52 2.53
CA GLY A 381 12.39 19.87 2.51
C GLY A 381 13.23 18.83 3.24
N ARG A 382 12.80 18.39 4.42
CA ARG A 382 13.49 17.34 5.19
C ARG A 382 13.33 15.96 4.55
N ALA A 383 12.18 15.70 3.95
CA ALA A 383 11.93 14.47 3.20
C ALA A 383 12.82 14.34 1.95
N GLY A 384 13.36 15.46 1.45
CA GLY A 384 14.28 15.48 0.33
C GLY A 384 13.67 14.96 -0.98
N THR A 385 12.35 15.10 -1.17
CA THR A 385 11.62 14.60 -2.34
C THR A 385 10.74 15.68 -2.94
N TYR A 386 10.49 15.57 -4.23
CA TYR A 386 9.47 16.38 -4.89
C TYR A 386 8.09 16.02 -4.35
N SER A 387 7.56 16.87 -3.50
CA SER A 387 6.26 16.68 -2.83
C SER A 387 5.84 17.98 -2.14
N THR A 388 4.65 18.00 -1.57
CA THR A 388 4.16 19.08 -0.71
C THR A 388 3.82 18.54 0.67
N ASP A 389 3.84 19.42 1.68
CA ASP A 389 3.36 19.07 3.01
C ASP A 389 1.89 18.65 2.92
N GLY A 390 1.57 17.51 3.51
CA GLY A 390 0.25 16.90 3.42
C GLY A 390 0.06 15.92 2.26
N GLU A 391 1.05 15.74 1.36
CA GLU A 391 1.03 14.62 0.42
C GLU A 391 1.01 13.32 1.20
N PHE A 392 0.17 12.38 0.77
CA PHE A 392 0.14 11.05 1.37
C PHE A 392 0.25 9.94 0.31
N SER A 393 0.83 8.82 0.71
CA SER A 393 1.25 7.81 -0.25
C SER A 393 1.50 6.46 0.43
N TRP A 394 1.53 5.41 -0.38
CA TRP A 394 2.08 4.13 0.03
C TRP A 394 2.60 3.36 -1.19
N GLY A 395 3.27 2.23 -0.94
CA GLY A 395 3.80 1.39 -2.00
C GLY A 395 3.71 -0.10 -1.67
N GLY A 396 3.90 -0.93 -2.69
CA GLY A 396 3.98 -2.39 -2.58
C GLY A 396 5.39 -2.91 -2.81
N VAL A 397 5.73 -4.03 -2.19
CA VAL A 397 7.05 -4.65 -2.28
C VAL A 397 7.46 -5.09 -3.70
N ALA A 398 6.48 -5.20 -4.62
CA ALA A 398 6.73 -5.44 -6.05
C ALA A 398 6.99 -4.17 -6.86
N SER A 399 7.47 -3.09 -6.21
CA SER A 399 7.77 -1.79 -6.81
C SER A 399 6.53 -1.08 -7.37
N THR A 400 5.37 -1.34 -6.79
CA THR A 400 4.15 -0.57 -7.03
C THR A 400 4.09 0.62 -6.08
N THR A 401 3.52 1.74 -6.49
CA THR A 401 3.34 2.93 -5.64
C THR A 401 2.18 3.78 -6.09
N PHE A 402 1.63 4.57 -5.17
CA PHE A 402 0.73 5.67 -5.47
C PHE A 402 1.02 6.83 -4.52
N TRP A 403 0.63 8.04 -4.95
CA TRP A 403 0.54 9.19 -4.06
C TRP A 403 -0.65 10.07 -4.43
N VAL A 404 -1.05 10.86 -3.45
CA VAL A 404 -2.07 11.90 -3.54
C VAL A 404 -1.47 13.18 -2.98
N ASP A 405 -1.34 14.20 -3.81
CA ASP A 405 -0.88 15.53 -3.44
C ASP A 405 -2.04 16.53 -3.51
N PRO A 406 -2.67 16.84 -2.37
CA PRO A 406 -3.82 17.73 -2.34
C PRO A 406 -3.51 19.18 -2.68
N VAL A 407 -2.26 19.61 -2.55
CA VAL A 407 -1.83 20.99 -2.84
C VAL A 407 -1.74 21.21 -4.35
N ASN A 408 -1.01 20.33 -5.04
CA ASN A 408 -0.87 20.41 -6.50
C ASN A 408 -2.01 19.72 -7.27
N GLN A 409 -2.99 19.13 -6.54
CA GLN A 409 -4.10 18.35 -7.09
C GLN A 409 -3.61 17.19 -7.99
N VAL A 410 -2.49 16.55 -7.62
CA VAL A 410 -1.86 15.47 -8.39
C VAL A 410 -2.10 14.13 -7.73
N THR A 411 -2.54 13.15 -8.51
CA THR A 411 -2.46 11.73 -8.15
C THR A 411 -1.61 10.99 -9.17
N ALA A 412 -0.80 10.05 -8.72
CA ALA A 412 -0.14 9.16 -9.64
C ALA A 412 -0.08 7.73 -9.08
N VAL A 413 -0.13 6.79 -9.98
CA VAL A 413 0.02 5.35 -9.73
C VAL A 413 1.10 4.82 -10.66
N MET A 414 2.02 4.04 -10.12
CA MET A 414 3.02 3.32 -10.89
C MET A 414 2.96 1.85 -10.50
N MET A 415 2.95 0.99 -11.50
CA MET A 415 2.91 -0.46 -11.32
C MET A 415 3.99 -1.16 -12.14
N THR A 416 4.71 -2.04 -11.50
CA THR A 416 5.57 -3.07 -12.09
C THR A 416 5.45 -4.34 -11.24
N GLN A 417 6.13 -5.41 -11.63
CA GLN A 417 6.17 -6.64 -10.83
C GLN A 417 7.61 -7.07 -10.64
N TYR A 418 8.33 -6.28 -9.85
CA TYR A 418 9.74 -6.48 -9.53
C TYR A 418 10.01 -6.36 -8.03
N MET A 419 10.68 -7.33 -7.43
CA MET A 419 11.15 -7.34 -6.05
C MET A 419 12.67 -7.34 -5.97
N PRO A 420 13.26 -6.66 -4.98
CA PRO A 420 12.65 -5.80 -3.96
C PRO A 420 12.36 -4.38 -4.48
N SER A 421 11.41 -3.67 -3.85
CA SER A 421 10.96 -2.34 -4.29
C SER A 421 12.02 -1.23 -4.23
N ASN A 422 13.04 -1.38 -3.39
CA ASN A 422 14.01 -0.31 -3.13
C ASN A 422 15.31 -0.45 -3.95
N LYS A 423 15.36 -1.38 -4.91
CA LYS A 423 16.59 -1.61 -5.68
C LYS A 423 16.84 -0.49 -6.68
N TYR A 424 15.80 0.09 -7.22
CA TYR A 424 15.86 1.20 -8.18
C TYR A 424 15.01 2.37 -7.69
N PRO A 425 15.42 3.63 -7.90
CA PRO A 425 14.73 4.83 -7.41
C PRO A 425 13.53 5.20 -8.29
N LEU A 426 12.69 4.21 -8.65
CA LEU A 426 11.61 4.40 -9.62
C LEU A 426 10.60 5.44 -9.17
N ARG A 427 10.29 5.48 -7.88
CA ARG A 427 9.32 6.40 -7.30
C ARG A 427 9.86 7.84 -7.27
N GLU A 428 11.10 7.99 -6.83
CA GLU A 428 11.79 9.26 -6.74
C GLU A 428 11.96 9.87 -8.14
N ASP A 429 12.37 9.05 -9.11
CA ASP A 429 12.49 9.45 -10.50
C ASP A 429 11.14 9.90 -11.08
N LEU A 430 10.05 9.13 -10.83
CA LEU A 430 8.73 9.48 -11.33
C LEU A 430 8.24 10.80 -10.75
N LYS A 431 8.41 11.01 -9.45
CA LYS A 431 8.07 12.29 -8.80
C LYS A 431 8.84 13.45 -9.43
N ALA A 432 10.17 13.35 -9.51
CA ALA A 432 11.00 14.40 -10.09
C ALA A 432 10.56 14.75 -11.51
N LEU A 433 10.28 13.73 -12.32
CA LEU A 433 9.92 13.93 -13.72
C LEU A 433 8.52 14.51 -13.91
N ILE A 434 7.53 14.08 -13.12
CA ILE A 434 6.18 14.65 -13.16
C ILE A 434 6.21 16.09 -12.67
N TYR A 435 6.71 16.34 -11.46
CA TYR A 435 6.66 17.68 -10.88
C TYR A 435 7.50 18.70 -11.63
N SER A 436 8.59 18.29 -12.30
CA SER A 436 9.39 19.22 -13.14
C SER A 436 8.69 19.61 -14.45
N GLY A 437 7.72 18.84 -14.90
CA GLY A 437 6.95 19.12 -16.12
C GLY A 437 5.60 19.78 -15.87
N LEU A 438 5.16 19.88 -14.60
CA LEU A 438 3.91 20.57 -14.30
C LEU A 438 4.09 22.08 -14.52
N SER A 439 3.28 22.64 -15.41
CA SER A 439 3.18 24.10 -15.57
C SER A 439 2.53 24.68 -14.31
N ASN A 440 3.18 25.65 -13.68
CA ASN A 440 2.62 26.42 -12.56
C ASN A 440 1.47 27.32 -13.00
#